data_8a500cdea8c2978644526ba2f22efe3e
#
_entry.id   8a500cdea8c2978644526ba2f22efe3e
#
_cell.length_a   1.000
_cell.length_b   1.000
_cell.length_c   1.000
_cell.angle_alpha   90.00
_cell.angle_beta   90.00
_cell.angle_gamma   90.00
#
_symmetry.space_group_name_H-M   'P 1'
#
loop_
_entity.id
_entity.type
_entity.pdbx_description
1 polymer ?
#
loop_
_entity_poly.entity_id
_entity_poly.type
_entity_poly.pdbx_seq_one_letter_code
_entity_poly.pdbx_strand_id
1 'polypeptide(L)'
;MNRFIVADAASCIGCHACEVACVTAHHQDNWPLHRQDFMPRIHVVFHRKESRTATCHHCNDAPCVASCPTDALYFADNSIQLKQEKCIGCKNCVISCPFGAIEMVAANEDAPQLAQKCDLCSEHPSGQPACVATCPTQALRLMDEQQLEKLRRERQTRTVLGQPVQPRQPGRREMFLAKPPRVGAGKVDAALRKTHFEEIYYGLSCSAAEYESERCLSCAQKAWCNWTCPLHNHIPDFIRLVNEGKIIEAAELCHQSSSLPEICGRVCPQDRLCEGACTLKTRAARSRLVISNATSPTPRWRWAGVRRWLA
;
A
#
# COMPACT_ATOMS: atom_id res chain seq x y z
N MET A 1 30.28 1.84 -1.72
CA MET A 1 29.14 2.79 -1.72
C MET A 1 27.98 2.20 -0.92
N ASN A 2 27.26 3.03 -0.15
CA ASN A 2 26.13 2.54 0.62
C ASN A 2 24.97 2.06 -0.27
N ARG A 3 24.23 1.06 0.21
CA ARG A 3 22.98 0.61 -0.43
C ARG A 3 21.86 1.61 -0.16
N PHE A 4 20.98 1.79 -1.10
CA PHE A 4 19.84 2.70 -0.95
C PHE A 4 18.66 2.29 -1.83
N ILE A 5 17.48 2.80 -1.53
CA ILE A 5 16.28 2.53 -2.32
C ILE A 5 16.09 3.64 -3.34
N VAL A 6 15.95 3.26 -4.60
CA VAL A 6 15.59 4.17 -5.71
C VAL A 6 14.11 4.03 -5.99
N ALA A 7 13.44 5.18 -6.17
CA ALA A 7 12.05 5.25 -6.56
C ALA A 7 11.91 5.77 -7.98
N ASP A 8 11.31 4.97 -8.87
CA ASP A 8 10.92 5.42 -10.20
C ASP A 8 9.55 6.09 -10.17
N ALA A 9 9.54 7.40 -10.30
CA ALA A 9 8.31 8.19 -10.32
C ALA A 9 7.37 7.85 -11.48
N ALA A 10 7.90 7.37 -12.60
CA ALA A 10 7.08 7.01 -13.76
C ALA A 10 6.30 5.71 -13.52
N SER A 11 6.78 4.85 -12.63
CA SER A 11 6.14 3.59 -12.26
C SER A 11 5.33 3.70 -10.97
N CYS A 12 5.58 4.69 -10.12
CA CYS A 12 4.86 4.87 -8.86
C CYS A 12 3.39 5.25 -9.10
N ILE A 13 2.47 4.49 -8.55
CA ILE A 13 1.02 4.74 -8.62
C ILE A 13 0.45 5.41 -7.36
N GLY A 14 1.27 5.65 -6.34
CA GLY A 14 0.84 6.26 -5.09
C GLY A 14 -0.08 5.38 -4.24
N CYS A 15 0.12 4.07 -4.24
CA CYS A 15 -0.78 3.11 -3.57
C CYS A 15 -0.52 2.91 -2.07
N HIS A 16 0.51 3.53 -1.50
CA HIS A 16 0.93 3.42 -0.10
C HIS A 16 1.27 1.99 0.39
N ALA A 17 1.29 0.99 -0.48
CA ALA A 17 1.65 -0.38 -0.10
C ALA A 17 3.06 -0.47 0.52
N CYS A 18 3.98 0.38 0.09
CA CYS A 18 5.34 0.46 0.64
C CYS A 18 5.36 0.98 2.09
N GLU A 19 4.50 1.96 2.44
CA GLU A 19 4.37 2.46 3.81
C GLU A 19 3.80 1.37 4.72
N VAL A 20 2.73 0.72 4.29
CA VAL A 20 2.11 -0.39 5.02
C VAL A 20 3.10 -1.53 5.23
N ALA A 21 3.82 -1.94 4.18
CA ALA A 21 4.84 -2.98 4.27
C ALA A 21 5.98 -2.60 5.21
N CYS A 22 6.39 -1.33 5.21
CA CYS A 22 7.41 -0.83 6.11
C CYS A 22 6.97 -0.95 7.58
N VAL A 23 5.75 -0.49 7.89
CA VAL A 23 5.22 -0.55 9.25
C VAL A 23 5.10 -1.99 9.73
N THR A 24 4.45 -2.87 8.95
CA THR A 24 4.26 -4.26 9.35
C THR A 24 5.57 -5.01 9.54
N ALA A 25 6.58 -4.79 8.68
CA ALA A 25 7.90 -5.42 8.84
C ALA A 25 8.62 -5.00 10.14
N HIS A 26 8.36 -3.78 10.64
CA HIS A 26 8.91 -3.30 11.91
C HIS A 26 8.02 -3.61 13.13
N HIS A 27 6.87 -4.22 12.92
CA HIS A 27 5.97 -4.77 13.94
C HIS A 27 5.90 -6.30 13.88
N GLN A 28 7.01 -6.97 13.56
CA GLN A 28 7.11 -8.44 13.49
C GLN A 28 6.06 -9.06 12.55
N ASP A 29 5.84 -8.43 11.40
CA ASP A 29 4.82 -8.76 10.40
C ASP A 29 3.35 -8.68 10.88
N ASN A 30 3.11 -8.14 12.08
CA ASN A 30 1.77 -7.87 12.58
C ASN A 30 1.27 -6.50 12.15
N TRP A 31 -0.06 -6.36 12.08
CA TRP A 31 -0.70 -5.07 11.91
C TRP A 31 -0.65 -4.27 13.21
N PRO A 32 -0.22 -3.00 13.19
CA PRO A 32 -0.32 -2.16 14.38
C PRO A 32 -1.79 -1.97 14.76
N LEU A 33 -2.08 -2.07 16.07
CA LEU A 33 -3.45 -2.04 16.58
C LEU A 33 -4.08 -0.64 16.52
N HIS A 34 -3.26 0.40 16.63
CA HIS A 34 -3.72 1.77 16.65
C HIS A 34 -3.13 2.60 15.52
N ARG A 35 -3.89 3.59 15.05
CA ARG A 35 -3.47 4.48 13.97
C ARG A 35 -2.20 5.29 14.33
N GLN A 36 -2.02 5.62 15.58
CA GLN A 36 -0.82 6.31 16.09
C GLN A 36 0.47 5.49 15.92
N ASP A 37 0.34 4.14 15.87
CA ASP A 37 1.47 3.23 15.70
C ASP A 37 1.88 3.09 14.21
N PHE A 38 1.11 3.73 13.31
CA PHE A 38 1.42 3.72 11.88
C PHE A 38 2.51 4.74 11.55
N MET A 39 3.77 4.35 11.74
CA MET A 39 4.95 5.20 11.56
C MET A 39 5.89 4.58 10.51
N PRO A 40 5.60 4.77 9.20
CA PRO A 40 6.45 4.26 8.14
C PRO A 40 7.76 5.03 8.07
N ARG A 41 8.83 4.37 7.65
CA ARG A 41 10.16 4.97 7.40
C ARG A 41 10.38 5.33 5.92
N ILE A 42 9.32 5.25 5.13
CA ILE A 42 9.22 5.63 3.72
C ILE A 42 7.86 6.29 3.52
N HIS A 43 7.80 7.38 2.77
CA HIS A 43 6.58 8.18 2.60
C HIS A 43 6.24 8.35 1.13
N VAL A 44 4.96 8.22 0.79
CA VAL A 44 4.45 8.53 -0.55
C VAL A 44 4.05 9.99 -0.60
N VAL A 45 4.77 10.78 -1.38
CA VAL A 45 4.53 12.20 -1.57
C VAL A 45 3.86 12.44 -2.90
N PHE A 46 2.78 13.20 -2.88
CA PHE A 46 2.07 13.64 -4.08
C PHE A 46 2.43 15.08 -4.42
N HIS A 47 2.82 15.31 -5.66
CA HIS A 47 2.99 16.65 -6.19
C HIS A 47 2.28 16.75 -7.56
N ARG A 48 1.26 17.61 -7.63
CA ARG A 48 0.39 17.73 -8.81
C ARG A 48 -0.23 16.36 -9.19
N LYS A 49 0.13 15.81 -10.37
CA LYS A 49 -0.37 14.51 -10.87
C LYS A 49 0.61 13.36 -10.69
N GLU A 50 1.76 13.64 -10.08
CA GLU A 50 2.82 12.66 -9.86
C GLU A 50 2.84 12.19 -8.41
N SER A 51 3.25 10.96 -8.20
CA SER A 51 3.55 10.40 -6.88
C SER A 51 4.97 9.88 -6.86
N ARG A 52 5.65 10.08 -5.74
CA ARG A 52 7.02 9.58 -5.50
C ARG A 52 7.11 9.10 -4.07
N THR A 53 8.09 8.27 -3.80
CA THR A 53 8.42 7.93 -2.42
C THR A 53 9.63 8.72 -1.97
N ALA A 54 9.54 9.24 -0.74
CA ALA A 54 10.66 9.82 0.00
C ALA A 54 11.15 8.80 1.01
N THR A 55 12.46 8.54 1.03
CA THR A 55 13.10 7.62 1.97
C THR A 55 14.55 8.01 2.18
N CYS A 56 15.22 7.40 3.17
CA CYS A 56 16.63 7.64 3.41
C CYS A 56 17.49 7.20 2.22
N HIS A 57 18.41 8.06 1.80
CA HIS A 57 19.35 7.79 0.71
C HIS A 57 20.62 7.09 1.17
N HIS A 58 20.80 6.86 2.47
CA HIS A 58 22.01 6.24 3.04
C HIS A 58 23.30 6.85 2.48
N CYS A 59 23.40 8.19 2.53
CA CYS A 59 24.48 8.97 1.93
C CYS A 59 25.87 8.48 2.35
N ASN A 60 26.85 8.50 1.44
CA ASN A 60 28.23 8.16 1.78
C ASN A 60 28.87 9.23 2.68
N ASP A 61 28.57 10.50 2.40
CA ASP A 61 28.90 11.63 3.26
C ASP A 61 27.59 12.05 3.95
N ALA A 62 27.34 11.46 5.11
CA ALA A 62 26.05 11.56 5.80
C ALA A 62 26.00 12.72 6.81
N PRO A 63 25.39 13.89 6.47
CA PRO A 63 25.33 15.02 7.38
C PRO A 63 24.64 14.68 8.71
N CYS A 64 23.68 13.75 8.67
CA CYS A 64 22.98 13.28 9.86
C CYS A 64 23.88 12.50 10.84
N VAL A 65 24.87 11.76 10.34
CA VAL A 65 25.86 11.10 11.18
C VAL A 65 26.81 12.14 11.79
N ALA A 66 27.33 13.03 10.94
CA ALA A 66 28.26 14.08 11.39
C ALA A 66 27.67 15.02 12.42
N SER A 67 26.35 15.25 12.38
CA SER A 67 25.65 16.15 13.31
C SER A 67 25.15 15.46 14.59
N CYS A 68 25.29 14.14 14.71
CA CYS A 68 24.81 13.41 15.88
C CYS A 68 25.78 13.50 17.07
N PRO A 69 25.42 14.15 18.18
CA PRO A 69 26.34 14.34 19.31
C PRO A 69 26.60 13.09 20.14
N THR A 70 25.78 12.03 19.97
CA THR A 70 25.85 10.81 20.76
C THR A 70 26.25 9.56 19.97
N ASP A 71 26.64 9.76 18.70
CA ASP A 71 26.93 8.67 17.77
C ASP A 71 25.81 7.62 17.68
N ALA A 72 24.57 8.07 17.86
CA ALA A 72 23.39 7.22 17.67
C ALA A 72 23.22 6.81 16.19
N LEU A 73 23.58 7.70 15.26
CA LEU A 73 23.65 7.42 13.83
C LEU A 73 25.07 7.02 13.45
N TYR A 74 25.21 5.90 12.73
CA TYR A 74 26.52 5.35 12.40
C TYR A 74 26.47 4.57 11.07
N PHE A 75 27.65 4.33 10.50
CA PHE A 75 27.79 3.52 9.30
C PHE A 75 27.93 2.03 9.67
N ALA A 76 27.09 1.19 9.07
CA ALA A 76 27.17 -0.27 9.17
C ALA A 76 26.55 -0.94 7.93
N ASP A 77 27.09 -2.07 7.52
CA ASP A 77 26.57 -2.92 6.44
C ASP A 77 26.21 -2.17 5.14
N ASN A 78 27.11 -1.28 4.74
CA ASN A 78 26.92 -0.39 3.59
C ASN A 78 25.62 0.43 3.68
N SER A 79 25.30 0.90 4.87
CA SER A 79 24.11 1.72 5.15
C SER A 79 24.33 2.63 6.36
N ILE A 80 23.44 3.59 6.57
CA ILE A 80 23.37 4.37 7.80
C ILE A 80 22.39 3.67 8.74
N GLN A 81 22.82 3.32 9.93
CA GLN A 81 22.00 2.70 10.96
C GLN A 81 21.78 3.64 12.14
N LEU A 82 20.77 3.34 12.96
CA LEU A 82 20.42 4.12 14.14
C LEU A 82 20.28 3.20 15.36
N LYS A 83 21.02 3.52 16.44
CA LYS A 83 20.84 2.94 17.76
C LYS A 83 19.94 3.85 18.60
N GLN A 84 18.69 3.43 18.78
CA GLN A 84 17.70 4.26 19.49
C GLN A 84 18.07 4.48 20.96
N GLU A 85 18.73 3.54 21.61
CA GLU A 85 19.19 3.64 23.00
C GLU A 85 20.23 4.76 23.22
N LYS A 86 20.92 5.21 22.18
CA LYS A 86 21.83 6.36 22.22
C LYS A 86 21.20 7.68 21.81
N CYS A 87 19.97 7.64 21.29
CA CYS A 87 19.30 8.84 20.78
C CYS A 87 18.76 9.66 21.96
N ILE A 88 19.13 10.92 22.04
CA ILE A 88 18.65 11.88 23.05
C ILE A 88 17.56 12.82 22.54
N GLY A 89 17.04 12.62 21.33
CA GLY A 89 15.97 13.43 20.76
C GLY A 89 16.36 14.88 20.40
N CYS A 90 17.63 15.18 20.19
CA CYS A 90 18.13 16.55 19.96
C CYS A 90 17.73 17.17 18.61
N LYS A 91 17.18 16.39 17.67
CA LYS A 91 16.68 16.80 16.34
C LYS A 91 17.73 17.28 15.33
N ASN A 92 19.03 17.31 15.68
CA ASN A 92 20.09 17.75 14.77
C ASN A 92 20.09 16.98 13.44
N CYS A 93 19.90 15.67 13.48
CA CYS A 93 19.84 14.81 12.29
C CYS A 93 18.64 15.13 11.38
N VAL A 94 17.50 15.56 11.94
CA VAL A 94 16.32 15.97 11.16
C VAL A 94 16.62 17.22 10.35
N ILE A 95 17.24 18.22 11.00
CA ILE A 95 17.62 19.48 10.35
C ILE A 95 18.72 19.29 9.32
N SER A 96 19.67 18.39 9.60
CA SER A 96 20.82 18.13 8.71
C SER A 96 20.46 17.27 7.50
N CYS A 97 19.32 16.57 7.50
CA CYS A 97 18.94 15.70 6.39
C CYS A 97 18.40 16.51 5.20
N PRO A 98 19.11 16.56 4.04
CA PRO A 98 18.63 17.35 2.90
C PRO A 98 17.40 16.73 2.20
N PHE A 99 17.04 15.48 2.55
CA PHE A 99 15.94 14.75 1.94
C PHE A 99 14.68 14.69 2.82
N GLY A 100 14.75 15.22 4.06
CA GLY A 100 13.65 15.13 5.02
C GLY A 100 13.26 13.67 5.35
N ALA A 101 14.23 12.76 5.39
CA ALA A 101 14.00 11.32 5.53
C ALA A 101 14.17 10.82 6.98
N ILE A 102 14.24 11.73 7.95
CA ILE A 102 14.36 11.43 9.38
C ILE A 102 13.21 12.12 10.10
N GLU A 103 12.46 11.37 10.85
CA GLU A 103 11.35 11.86 11.65
C GLU A 103 11.60 11.63 13.13
N MET A 104 10.90 12.40 13.97
CA MET A 104 10.89 12.21 15.42
C MET A 104 9.60 11.49 15.80
N VAL A 105 9.72 10.34 16.42
CA VAL A 105 8.59 9.52 16.84
C VAL A 105 8.66 9.22 18.32
N ALA A 106 7.51 9.14 18.97
CA ALA A 106 7.38 8.69 20.37
C ALA A 106 6.66 7.34 20.38
N ALA A 107 7.09 6.44 21.24
CA ALA A 107 6.45 5.13 21.38
C ALA A 107 5.05 5.22 22.00
N ASN A 108 4.79 6.24 22.81
CA ASN A 108 3.49 6.61 23.37
C ASN A 108 3.48 8.11 23.71
N GLU A 109 2.36 8.65 24.18
CA GLU A 109 2.19 10.09 24.46
C GLU A 109 3.20 10.64 25.49
N ASP A 110 3.63 9.81 26.44
CA ASP A 110 4.55 10.19 27.50
C ASP A 110 6.03 9.86 27.19
N ALA A 111 6.30 9.13 26.11
CA ALA A 111 7.65 8.73 25.74
C ALA A 111 8.43 9.85 25.08
N PRO A 112 9.77 9.89 25.27
CA PRO A 112 10.61 10.85 24.56
C PRO A 112 10.55 10.61 23.05
N GLN A 113 10.55 11.69 22.28
CA GLN A 113 10.65 11.60 20.82
C GLN A 113 12.06 11.21 20.42
N LEU A 114 12.20 10.11 19.72
CA LEU A 114 13.45 9.59 19.20
C LEU A 114 13.46 9.64 17.67
N ALA A 115 14.66 9.73 17.09
CA ALA A 115 14.81 9.73 15.65
C ALA A 115 14.38 8.38 15.05
N GLN A 116 13.72 8.43 13.91
CA GLN A 116 13.37 7.27 13.10
C GLN A 116 13.73 7.52 11.64
N LYS A 117 14.29 6.52 10.96
CA LYS A 117 14.60 6.56 9.54
C LYS A 117 14.65 5.15 8.95
N CYS A 118 14.66 5.04 7.63
CA CYS A 118 14.87 3.77 6.94
C CYS A 118 16.20 3.12 7.36
N ASP A 119 16.16 1.83 7.67
CA ASP A 119 17.30 0.96 8.03
C ASP A 119 17.55 -0.14 7.00
N LEU A 120 16.85 -0.09 5.85
CA LEU A 120 16.82 -1.11 4.81
C LEU A 120 16.28 -2.46 5.30
N CYS A 121 15.50 -2.48 6.38
CA CYS A 121 15.01 -3.69 7.04
C CYS A 121 16.16 -4.68 7.36
N SER A 122 17.28 -4.17 7.89
CA SER A 122 18.52 -4.94 8.12
C SER A 122 18.33 -6.14 9.05
N GLU A 123 17.39 -6.06 9.96
CA GLU A 123 17.07 -7.13 10.92
C GLU A 123 15.91 -8.04 10.46
N HIS A 124 15.31 -7.74 9.31
CA HIS A 124 14.18 -8.53 8.82
C HIS A 124 14.65 -9.84 8.18
N PRO A 125 14.01 -10.99 8.50
CA PRO A 125 14.46 -12.32 8.05
C PRO A 125 14.55 -12.50 6.54
N SER A 126 13.80 -11.72 5.74
CA SER A 126 13.80 -11.82 4.28
C SER A 126 15.09 -11.32 3.63
N GLY A 127 15.94 -10.58 4.33
CA GLY A 127 17.17 -9.96 3.78
C GLY A 127 16.92 -8.91 2.69
N GLN A 128 15.65 -8.58 2.41
CA GLN A 128 15.24 -7.60 1.41
C GLN A 128 14.29 -6.57 2.03
N PRO A 129 14.39 -5.27 1.68
CA PRO A 129 13.46 -4.27 2.16
C PRO A 129 12.01 -4.58 1.82
N ALA A 130 11.14 -4.66 2.81
CA ALA A 130 9.73 -5.04 2.67
C ALA A 130 8.98 -4.15 1.67
N CYS A 131 9.28 -2.85 1.63
CA CYS A 131 8.69 -1.90 0.68
C CYS A 131 9.06 -2.20 -0.78
N VAL A 132 10.28 -2.70 -1.04
CA VAL A 132 10.73 -3.12 -2.38
C VAL A 132 10.02 -4.40 -2.79
N ALA A 133 9.97 -5.40 -1.90
CA ALA A 133 9.32 -6.69 -2.16
C ALA A 133 7.81 -6.54 -2.45
N THR A 134 7.15 -5.61 -1.75
CA THR A 134 5.69 -5.43 -1.85
C THR A 134 5.26 -4.53 -3.02
N CYS A 135 6.17 -3.76 -3.63
CA CYS A 135 5.78 -2.77 -4.64
C CYS A 135 5.13 -3.40 -5.89
N PRO A 136 3.82 -3.20 -6.16
CA PRO A 136 3.10 -3.89 -7.22
C PRO A 136 3.58 -3.49 -8.62
N THR A 137 4.08 -2.26 -8.76
CA THR A 137 4.61 -1.74 -10.02
C THR A 137 6.12 -1.86 -10.14
N GLN A 138 6.80 -2.42 -9.12
CA GLN A 138 8.26 -2.47 -9.05
C GLN A 138 8.92 -1.09 -9.23
N ALA A 139 8.24 -0.05 -8.76
CA ALA A 139 8.76 1.31 -8.78
C ALA A 139 9.94 1.48 -7.81
N LEU A 140 10.02 0.66 -6.76
CA LEU A 140 11.10 0.67 -5.78
C LEU A 140 12.12 -0.42 -6.10
N ARG A 141 13.39 -0.07 -6.01
CA ARG A 141 14.50 -1.00 -6.21
C ARG A 141 15.58 -0.71 -5.17
N LEU A 142 16.12 -1.76 -4.57
CA LEU A 142 17.34 -1.66 -3.79
C LEU A 142 18.51 -1.54 -4.77
N MET A 143 19.36 -0.57 -4.57
CA MET A 143 20.55 -0.31 -5.41
C MET A 143 21.81 -0.42 -4.58
N ASP A 144 22.80 -1.05 -5.15
CA ASP A 144 24.16 -1.10 -4.67
C ASP A 144 25.16 -0.57 -5.73
N GLU A 145 26.43 -0.57 -5.40
CA GLU A 145 27.47 -0.07 -6.28
C GLU A 145 27.59 -0.88 -7.58
N GLN A 146 27.46 -2.21 -7.50
CA GLN A 146 27.55 -3.09 -8.67
C GLN A 146 26.40 -2.87 -9.64
N GLN A 147 25.19 -2.70 -9.12
CA GLN A 147 24.00 -2.42 -9.93
C GLN A 147 24.08 -1.05 -10.61
N LEU A 148 24.59 -0.04 -9.91
CA LEU A 148 24.82 1.28 -10.50
C LEU A 148 25.86 1.25 -11.61
N GLU A 149 26.96 0.57 -11.40
CA GLU A 149 28.01 0.45 -12.41
C GLU A 149 27.49 -0.33 -13.64
N LYS A 150 26.71 -1.39 -13.44
CA LYS A 150 26.06 -2.11 -14.53
C LYS A 150 25.15 -1.21 -15.35
N LEU A 151 24.27 -0.44 -14.70
CA LEU A 151 23.40 0.51 -15.37
C LEU A 151 24.16 1.59 -16.13
N ARG A 152 25.26 2.08 -15.56
CA ARG A 152 26.15 3.06 -16.20
C ARG A 152 26.75 2.48 -17.48
N ARG A 153 27.34 1.27 -17.41
CA ARG A 153 27.92 0.59 -18.57
C ARG A 153 26.89 0.32 -19.66
N GLU A 154 25.72 -0.17 -19.32
CA GLU A 154 24.62 -0.39 -20.27
C GLU A 154 24.25 0.89 -21.02
N ARG A 155 24.13 2.02 -20.31
CA ARG A 155 23.84 3.32 -20.94
C ARG A 155 24.95 3.79 -21.85
N GLN A 156 26.22 3.66 -21.42
CA GLN A 156 27.38 4.00 -22.23
C GLN A 156 27.45 3.15 -23.50
N THR A 157 27.25 1.84 -23.39
CA THR A 157 27.21 0.92 -24.53
C THR A 157 26.12 1.31 -25.54
N ARG A 158 24.90 1.62 -25.08
CA ARG A 158 23.84 2.11 -25.95
C ARG A 158 24.21 3.40 -26.70
N THR A 159 24.84 4.32 -26.00
CA THR A 159 25.32 5.58 -26.59
C THR A 159 26.36 5.32 -27.68
N VAL A 160 27.33 4.45 -27.43
CA VAL A 160 28.37 4.08 -28.42
C VAL A 160 27.77 3.37 -29.64
N LEU A 161 26.77 2.52 -29.43
CA LEU A 161 26.10 1.79 -30.51
C LEU A 161 25.10 2.67 -31.29
N GLY A 162 24.96 3.95 -30.97
CA GLY A 162 24.01 4.85 -31.62
C GLY A 162 22.54 4.39 -31.50
N GLN A 163 22.24 3.55 -30.51
CA GLN A 163 20.88 3.06 -30.31
C GLN A 163 20.00 4.21 -29.85
N PRO A 164 18.86 4.46 -30.52
CA PRO A 164 17.97 5.53 -30.15
C PRO A 164 17.50 5.31 -28.70
N VAL A 165 17.43 6.40 -27.94
CA VAL A 165 16.74 6.39 -26.64
C VAL A 165 15.32 5.90 -26.94
N GLN A 166 15.00 4.69 -26.49
CA GLN A 166 13.65 4.15 -26.70
C GLN A 166 12.64 5.17 -26.17
N PRO A 167 11.65 5.57 -26.99
CA PRO A 167 10.59 6.44 -26.50
C PRO A 167 10.05 5.80 -25.23
N ARG A 168 9.92 6.61 -24.18
CA ARG A 168 9.44 6.17 -22.88
C ARG A 168 8.15 5.40 -23.11
N GLN A 169 8.20 4.09 -22.97
CA GLN A 169 6.97 3.29 -23.03
C GLN A 169 6.00 3.86 -22.01
N PRO A 170 4.68 3.91 -22.30
CA PRO A 170 3.70 4.35 -21.31
C PRO A 170 4.04 3.62 -20.02
N GLY A 171 4.32 4.39 -18.98
CA GLY A 171 4.92 3.86 -17.76
C GLY A 171 3.97 2.81 -17.17
N ARG A 172 4.51 1.82 -16.47
CA ARG A 172 3.70 0.82 -15.72
C ARG A 172 2.54 1.46 -14.97
N ARG A 173 2.75 2.69 -14.48
CA ARG A 173 1.73 3.51 -13.85
C ARG A 173 0.48 3.71 -14.71
N GLU A 174 0.64 4.07 -15.97
CA GLU A 174 -0.47 4.36 -16.88
C GLU A 174 -1.24 3.09 -17.20
N MET A 175 -0.55 1.98 -17.42
CA MET A 175 -1.18 0.66 -17.61
C MET A 175 -1.96 0.22 -16.37
N PHE A 176 -1.39 0.36 -15.16
CA PHE A 176 -2.08 0.02 -13.92
C PHE A 176 -3.31 0.89 -13.65
N LEU A 177 -3.27 2.15 -14.06
CA LEU A 177 -4.36 3.11 -13.82
C LEU A 177 -5.39 3.15 -14.95
N ALA A 178 -5.14 2.50 -16.09
CA ALA A 178 -6.09 2.34 -17.18
C ALA A 178 -7.11 1.25 -16.84
N LYS A 179 -8.11 1.59 -16.04
CA LYS A 179 -9.14 0.67 -15.59
C LYS A 179 -10.52 1.04 -16.17
N PRO A 180 -11.40 0.05 -16.33
CA PRO A 180 -12.74 0.28 -16.86
C PRO A 180 -13.54 1.23 -15.96
N PRO A 181 -14.59 1.90 -16.50
CA PRO A 181 -15.44 2.76 -15.70
C PRO A 181 -16.21 1.98 -14.63
N ARG A 182 -16.59 2.68 -13.57
CA ARG A 182 -17.34 2.09 -12.46
C ARG A 182 -18.76 1.71 -12.88
N VAL A 183 -19.20 0.51 -12.54
CA VAL A 183 -20.59 0.08 -12.65
C VAL A 183 -21.36 0.47 -11.40
N GLY A 184 -22.47 1.19 -11.54
CA GLY A 184 -23.34 1.54 -10.42
C GLY A 184 -24.28 0.38 -10.08
N ALA A 185 -24.39 -0.01 -8.79
CA ALA A 185 -25.53 -0.79 -8.37
C ALA A 185 -26.81 0.03 -8.59
N GLY A 186 -27.79 -0.55 -9.25
CA GLY A 186 -29.11 0.07 -9.41
C GLY A 186 -29.76 0.29 -8.05
N LYS A 187 -30.66 1.26 -7.98
CA LYS A 187 -31.47 1.53 -6.79
C LYS A 187 -32.93 1.38 -7.13
N VAL A 188 -33.72 0.90 -6.17
CA VAL A 188 -35.20 0.92 -6.25
C VAL A 188 -35.64 2.36 -6.45
N ASP A 189 -36.68 2.58 -7.24
CA ASP A 189 -37.27 3.90 -7.48
C ASP A 189 -37.62 4.62 -6.17
N ALA A 190 -37.42 5.94 -6.14
CA ALA A 190 -37.59 6.73 -4.93
C ALA A 190 -39.05 6.72 -4.40
N ALA A 191 -40.04 6.60 -5.27
CA ALA A 191 -41.47 6.51 -4.87
C ALA A 191 -41.76 5.14 -4.24
N LEU A 192 -41.22 4.06 -4.81
CA LEU A 192 -41.40 2.72 -4.26
C LEU A 192 -40.71 2.53 -2.91
N ARG A 193 -39.57 3.15 -2.67
CA ARG A 193 -38.85 3.09 -1.36
C ARG A 193 -39.67 3.58 -0.19
N LYS A 194 -40.71 4.41 -0.41
CA LYS A 194 -41.56 4.93 0.62
C LYS A 194 -42.68 3.93 1.04
N THR A 195 -42.88 2.91 0.24
CA THR A 195 -44.01 1.96 0.43
C THR A 195 -43.60 0.64 1.08
N HIS A 196 -42.28 0.36 1.21
CA HIS A 196 -41.76 -0.89 1.78
C HIS A 196 -40.38 -0.68 2.46
N PHE A 197 -39.99 -1.64 3.30
CA PHE A 197 -38.72 -1.67 4.01
C PHE A 197 -37.74 -2.70 3.42
N GLU A 198 -37.89 -3.03 2.15
CA GLU A 198 -36.96 -3.93 1.46
C GLU A 198 -35.64 -3.22 1.10
N GLU A 199 -34.66 -3.98 0.65
CA GLU A 199 -33.35 -3.45 0.30
C GLU A 199 -33.43 -2.43 -0.84
N ILE A 200 -32.80 -1.27 -0.65
CA ILE A 200 -32.83 -0.14 -1.59
C ILE A 200 -31.91 -0.39 -2.81
N TYR A 201 -30.83 -1.12 -2.62
CA TYR A 201 -29.86 -1.37 -3.67
C TYR A 201 -30.10 -2.73 -4.32
N TYR A 202 -30.14 -2.77 -5.64
CA TYR A 202 -30.05 -4.02 -6.36
C TYR A 202 -28.60 -4.55 -6.24
N GLY A 203 -28.46 -5.85 -5.98
CA GLY A 203 -27.15 -6.50 -6.02
C GLY A 203 -26.54 -6.42 -7.42
N LEU A 204 -25.23 -6.60 -7.53
CA LEU A 204 -24.58 -6.81 -8.81
C LEU A 204 -24.83 -8.25 -9.27
N SER A 205 -25.01 -8.47 -10.57
CA SER A 205 -24.93 -9.81 -11.15
C SER A 205 -23.50 -10.35 -11.03
N CYS A 206 -23.31 -11.67 -11.16
CA CYS A 206 -21.97 -12.27 -11.13
C CYS A 206 -21.05 -11.62 -12.17
N SER A 207 -21.50 -11.45 -13.41
CA SER A 207 -20.73 -10.78 -14.46
C SER A 207 -20.40 -9.32 -14.17
N ALA A 208 -21.32 -8.58 -13.55
CA ALA A 208 -21.06 -7.21 -13.12
C ALA A 208 -20.08 -7.14 -11.94
N ALA A 209 -20.10 -8.13 -11.05
CA ALA A 209 -19.16 -8.24 -9.95
C ALA A 209 -17.74 -8.59 -10.46
N GLU A 210 -17.62 -9.52 -11.41
CA GLU A 210 -16.35 -9.85 -12.09
C GLU A 210 -15.79 -8.60 -12.77
N TYR A 211 -16.59 -7.90 -13.58
CA TYR A 211 -16.19 -6.67 -14.26
C TYR A 211 -15.72 -5.57 -13.26
N GLU A 212 -16.46 -5.36 -12.16
CA GLU A 212 -16.03 -4.40 -11.11
C GLU A 212 -14.74 -4.86 -10.43
N SER A 213 -14.52 -6.16 -10.27
CA SER A 213 -13.30 -6.70 -9.66
C SER A 213 -12.04 -6.46 -10.50
N GLU A 214 -12.14 -6.40 -11.84
CA GLU A 214 -11.04 -6.05 -12.74
C GLU A 214 -10.43 -4.66 -12.48
N ARG A 215 -11.20 -3.81 -11.83
CA ARG A 215 -10.75 -2.45 -11.49
C ARG A 215 -9.77 -2.43 -10.35
N CYS A 216 -9.71 -3.47 -9.53
CA CYS A 216 -8.75 -3.56 -8.45
C CYS A 216 -7.32 -3.55 -9.00
N LEU A 217 -6.45 -2.73 -8.40
CA LEU A 217 -5.03 -2.65 -8.77
C LEU A 217 -4.21 -3.79 -8.17
N SER A 218 -4.83 -4.63 -7.34
CA SER A 218 -4.14 -5.69 -6.59
C SER A 218 -2.85 -5.17 -5.94
N CYS A 219 -2.98 -4.12 -5.12
CA CYS A 219 -1.85 -3.41 -4.49
C CYS A 219 -1.07 -4.26 -3.47
N ALA A 220 -1.01 -5.57 -3.65
CA ALA A 220 -0.45 -6.58 -2.77
C ALA A 220 -1.22 -6.77 -1.45
N GLN A 221 -0.82 -7.78 -0.67
CA GLN A 221 -1.46 -8.14 0.62
C GLN A 221 -1.44 -6.99 1.63
N LYS A 222 -0.45 -6.11 1.55
CA LYS A 222 -0.27 -4.94 2.43
C LYS A 222 -0.86 -3.67 1.80
N ALA A 223 -2.06 -3.76 1.24
CA ALA A 223 -2.73 -2.65 0.58
C ALA A 223 -3.26 -1.61 1.58
N TRP A 224 -3.26 -0.34 1.17
CA TRP A 224 -3.76 0.76 1.99
C TRP A 224 -5.23 0.61 2.39
N CYS A 225 -6.06 0.00 1.53
CA CYS A 225 -7.46 -0.30 1.85
C CYS A 225 -7.60 -1.37 2.96
N ASN A 226 -6.66 -2.33 3.07
CA ASN A 226 -6.65 -3.28 4.19
C ASN A 226 -6.32 -2.56 5.50
N TRP A 227 -5.33 -1.67 5.47
CA TRP A 227 -4.93 -0.90 6.64
C TRP A 227 -6.05 0.01 7.15
N THR A 228 -6.76 0.71 6.26
CA THR A 228 -7.83 1.63 6.66
C THR A 228 -9.14 0.94 7.02
N CYS A 229 -9.26 -0.35 6.73
CA CYS A 229 -10.37 -1.16 7.21
C CYS A 229 -10.17 -1.46 8.71
N PRO A 230 -11.11 -1.12 9.60
CA PRO A 230 -10.98 -1.42 11.03
C PRO A 230 -10.83 -2.90 11.37
N LEU A 231 -11.27 -3.77 10.47
CA LEU A 231 -11.14 -5.22 10.59
C LEU A 231 -9.93 -5.79 9.84
N HIS A 232 -9.12 -4.94 9.22
CA HIS A 232 -8.00 -5.33 8.35
C HIS A 232 -8.36 -6.44 7.34
N ASN A 233 -9.58 -6.36 6.78
CA ASN A 233 -10.10 -7.37 5.86
C ASN A 233 -9.21 -7.48 4.62
N HIS A 234 -9.01 -8.70 4.11
CA HIS A 234 -8.16 -9.03 2.96
C HIS A 234 -8.76 -8.56 1.62
N ILE A 235 -8.97 -7.23 1.49
CA ILE A 235 -9.75 -6.63 0.40
C ILE A 235 -9.24 -6.95 -0.99
N PRO A 236 -7.96 -6.76 -1.35
CA PRO A 236 -7.47 -7.11 -2.69
C PRO A 236 -7.56 -8.61 -2.99
N ASP A 237 -7.40 -9.45 -1.95
CA ASP A 237 -7.39 -10.90 -2.13
C ASP A 237 -8.79 -11.44 -2.43
N PHE A 238 -9.81 -11.01 -1.68
CA PHE A 238 -11.17 -11.46 -2.00
C PHE A 238 -11.68 -10.86 -3.33
N ILE A 239 -11.27 -9.64 -3.70
CA ILE A 239 -11.62 -9.07 -5.01
C ILE A 239 -10.96 -9.87 -6.13
N ARG A 240 -9.71 -10.32 -5.95
CA ARG A 240 -9.02 -11.19 -6.91
C ARG A 240 -9.76 -12.53 -7.07
N LEU A 241 -10.20 -13.13 -5.97
CA LEU A 241 -11.00 -14.37 -6.01
C LEU A 241 -12.32 -14.16 -6.75
N VAL A 242 -13.00 -13.03 -6.57
CA VAL A 242 -14.20 -12.68 -7.36
C VAL A 242 -13.87 -12.58 -8.84
N ASN A 243 -12.76 -11.95 -9.20
CA ASN A 243 -12.30 -11.83 -10.59
C ASN A 243 -11.98 -13.20 -11.23
N GLU A 244 -11.52 -14.15 -10.42
CA GLU A 244 -11.27 -15.53 -10.83
C GLU A 244 -12.56 -16.40 -10.85
N GLY A 245 -13.73 -15.84 -10.57
CA GLY A 245 -15.00 -16.56 -10.47
C GLY A 245 -15.15 -17.40 -9.19
N LYS A 246 -14.21 -17.31 -8.25
CA LYS A 246 -14.19 -18.06 -6.98
C LYS A 246 -14.97 -17.33 -5.88
N ILE A 247 -16.27 -17.21 -6.05
CA ILE A 247 -17.11 -16.37 -5.19
C ILE A 247 -17.24 -16.96 -3.77
N ILE A 248 -17.26 -18.28 -3.64
CA ILE A 248 -17.39 -18.94 -2.33
C ILE A 248 -16.11 -18.72 -1.52
N GLU A 249 -14.96 -18.93 -2.10
CA GLU A 249 -13.66 -18.71 -1.46
C GLU A 249 -13.46 -17.22 -1.10
N ALA A 250 -13.95 -16.32 -1.94
CA ALA A 250 -13.94 -14.89 -1.63
C ALA A 250 -14.80 -14.58 -0.40
N ALA A 251 -15.99 -15.18 -0.28
CA ALA A 251 -16.85 -15.03 0.88
C ALA A 251 -16.21 -15.62 2.15
N GLU A 252 -15.63 -16.81 2.08
CA GLU A 252 -14.91 -17.44 3.19
C GLU A 252 -13.76 -16.55 3.67
N LEU A 253 -12.98 -15.99 2.75
CA LEU A 253 -11.89 -15.07 3.09
C LEU A 253 -12.41 -13.81 3.78
N CYS A 254 -13.54 -13.24 3.34
CA CYS A 254 -14.17 -12.09 4.00
C CYS A 254 -14.61 -12.43 5.43
N HIS A 255 -15.11 -13.65 5.66
CA HIS A 255 -15.55 -14.10 6.98
C HIS A 255 -14.40 -14.38 7.95
N GLN A 256 -13.18 -14.54 7.50
CA GLN A 256 -12.03 -14.72 8.40
C GLN A 256 -11.78 -13.53 9.32
N SER A 257 -12.02 -12.31 8.84
CA SER A 257 -11.81 -11.09 9.61
C SER A 257 -13.11 -10.36 9.96
N SER A 258 -14.24 -10.72 9.37
CA SER A 258 -15.53 -10.09 9.61
C SER A 258 -16.63 -11.14 9.82
N SER A 259 -17.31 -11.08 10.95
CA SER A 259 -18.45 -11.97 11.22
C SER A 259 -19.70 -11.62 10.40
N LEU A 260 -19.80 -10.37 9.93
CA LEU A 260 -20.98 -9.83 9.25
C LEU A 260 -20.59 -8.97 8.04
N PRO A 261 -19.89 -9.55 7.02
CA PRO A 261 -19.41 -8.78 5.88
C PRO A 261 -20.55 -8.13 5.07
N GLU A 262 -21.72 -8.73 4.99
CA GLU A 262 -22.90 -8.17 4.30
C GLU A 262 -23.44 -6.92 4.99
N ILE A 263 -23.37 -6.82 6.31
CA ILE A 263 -23.75 -5.62 7.05
C ILE A 263 -22.69 -4.55 6.88
N CYS A 264 -21.42 -4.90 7.04
CA CYS A 264 -20.30 -3.98 6.77
C CYS A 264 -20.40 -3.39 5.36
N GLY A 265 -20.79 -4.20 4.39
CA GLY A 265 -21.01 -3.77 3.03
C GLY A 265 -22.07 -2.68 2.84
N ARG A 266 -23.00 -2.55 3.77
CA ARG A 266 -24.12 -1.60 3.70
C ARG A 266 -23.98 -0.39 4.62
N VAL A 267 -23.37 -0.56 5.80
CA VAL A 267 -23.37 0.49 6.84
C VAL A 267 -22.02 1.17 7.02
N CYS A 268 -20.91 0.55 6.60
CA CYS A 268 -19.60 1.17 6.70
C CYS A 268 -19.51 2.47 5.89
N PRO A 269 -18.90 3.53 6.42
CA PRO A 269 -18.58 4.74 5.67
C PRO A 269 -17.38 4.51 4.74
N GLN A 270 -17.57 3.74 3.67
CA GLN A 270 -16.53 3.26 2.77
C GLN A 270 -15.74 4.40 2.12
N ASP A 271 -16.42 5.52 1.85
CA ASP A 271 -15.82 6.75 1.29
C ASP A 271 -14.74 7.35 2.21
N ARG A 272 -14.78 7.06 3.50
CA ARG A 272 -13.78 7.47 4.51
C ARG A 272 -12.81 6.36 4.89
N LEU A 273 -13.15 5.11 4.60
CA LEU A 273 -12.36 3.92 4.92
C LEU A 273 -11.69 3.34 3.66
N CYS A 274 -12.03 2.11 3.30
CA CYS A 274 -11.36 1.36 2.22
C CYS A 274 -11.48 2.03 0.83
N GLU A 275 -12.65 2.51 0.43
CA GLU A 275 -12.80 3.26 -0.82
C GLU A 275 -12.12 4.64 -0.75
N GLY A 276 -12.21 5.30 0.42
CA GLY A 276 -11.54 6.57 0.68
C GLY A 276 -10.02 6.47 0.58
N ALA A 277 -9.45 5.33 0.92
CA ALA A 277 -8.03 5.03 0.85
C ALA A 277 -7.58 4.45 -0.50
N CYS A 278 -8.51 4.08 -1.38
CA CYS A 278 -8.16 3.49 -2.66
C CYS A 278 -7.35 4.44 -3.54
N THR A 279 -6.28 3.92 -4.15
CA THR A 279 -5.43 4.66 -5.10
C THR A 279 -6.24 5.26 -6.26
N LEU A 280 -7.35 4.64 -6.64
CA LEU A 280 -8.25 5.12 -7.69
C LEU A 280 -9.23 6.22 -7.20
N LYS A 281 -9.18 6.63 -5.95
CA LYS A 281 -10.07 7.62 -5.32
C LYS A 281 -10.17 8.94 -6.08
N THR A 282 -9.04 9.47 -6.53
CA THR A 282 -8.94 10.78 -7.18
C THR A 282 -9.26 10.77 -8.67
N ARG A 283 -9.35 9.59 -9.25
CA ARG A 283 -9.73 9.39 -10.65
C ARG A 283 -11.13 8.82 -10.64
N ALA A 284 -12.07 9.32 -11.42
CA ALA A 284 -13.50 8.96 -11.46
C ALA A 284 -13.88 7.46 -11.38
N ALA A 285 -12.94 6.66 -10.99
CA ALA A 285 -12.84 5.22 -11.02
C ALA A 285 -12.60 4.59 -9.63
N ARG A 286 -13.29 5.01 -8.57
CA ARG A 286 -13.28 4.25 -7.29
C ARG A 286 -13.87 2.86 -7.53
N SER A 287 -13.15 1.80 -7.19
CA SER A 287 -13.79 0.50 -7.14
C SER A 287 -14.75 0.45 -5.96
N ARG A 288 -15.95 -0.08 -6.18
CA ARG A 288 -16.89 -0.35 -5.10
C ARG A 288 -16.49 -1.64 -4.39
N LEU A 289 -15.43 -1.54 -3.60
CA LEU A 289 -14.82 -2.67 -2.89
C LEU A 289 -15.81 -3.44 -2.03
N VAL A 290 -16.91 -2.81 -1.63
CA VAL A 290 -17.85 -3.37 -0.68
C VAL A 290 -19.11 -3.91 -1.34
N ILE A 291 -19.47 -3.47 -2.54
CA ILE A 291 -20.65 -4.03 -3.23
C ILE A 291 -20.39 -5.47 -3.67
N SER A 292 -19.12 -5.86 -3.91
CA SER A 292 -18.78 -7.26 -4.14
C SER A 292 -19.10 -8.15 -2.93
N ASN A 293 -19.03 -7.63 -1.70
CA ASN A 293 -19.47 -8.36 -0.50
C ASN A 293 -21.01 -8.48 -0.40
N ALA A 294 -21.74 -7.60 -1.08
CA ALA A 294 -23.21 -7.58 -1.10
C ALA A 294 -23.80 -8.34 -2.29
N THR A 295 -22.98 -8.90 -3.17
CA THR A 295 -23.44 -9.63 -4.34
C THR A 295 -23.83 -11.06 -4.00
N SER A 296 -24.96 -11.21 -3.35
CA SER A 296 -25.71 -12.45 -3.42
C SER A 296 -26.92 -12.22 -4.32
N PRO A 297 -27.01 -12.83 -5.50
CA PRO A 297 -28.11 -12.58 -6.42
C PRO A 297 -29.44 -13.19 -5.96
N THR A 298 -29.47 -14.00 -4.91
CA THR A 298 -30.71 -14.54 -4.33
C THR A 298 -30.54 -14.87 -2.85
N PRO A 299 -31.63 -14.81 -2.04
CA PRO A 299 -31.58 -15.25 -0.64
C PRO A 299 -31.13 -16.70 -0.44
N ARG A 300 -31.24 -17.54 -1.46
CA ARG A 300 -30.79 -18.94 -1.43
C ARG A 300 -29.26 -19.09 -1.38
N TRP A 301 -28.50 -18.17 -1.97
CA TRP A 301 -27.03 -18.22 -1.98
C TRP A 301 -26.40 -17.75 -0.68
N ARG A 302 -27.05 -16.82 0.03
CA ARG A 302 -26.60 -16.34 1.35
C ARG A 302 -26.41 -17.46 2.37
N TRP A 303 -27.16 -18.53 2.25
CA TRP A 303 -27.23 -19.59 3.27
C TRP A 303 -26.71 -20.95 2.78
N ALA A 304 -26.61 -21.19 1.49
CA ALA A 304 -26.20 -22.47 0.98
C ALA A 304 -24.70 -22.79 1.25
N GLY A 305 -23.83 -21.79 1.20
CA GLY A 305 -22.42 -21.95 1.55
C GLY A 305 -22.21 -22.23 3.05
N VAL A 306 -22.94 -21.50 3.90
CA VAL A 306 -22.80 -21.60 5.37
C VAL A 306 -23.47 -22.87 5.92
N ARG A 307 -24.62 -23.32 5.38
CA ARG A 307 -25.29 -24.53 5.86
C ARG A 307 -24.62 -25.85 5.54
N ARG A 308 -23.75 -25.89 4.54
CA ARG A 308 -23.00 -27.12 4.22
C ARG A 308 -21.85 -27.41 5.19
N TRP A 309 -21.46 -26.45 6.02
CA TRP A 309 -20.40 -26.59 7.01
C TRP A 309 -20.90 -26.75 8.46
N LEU A 310 -22.21 -26.57 8.69
CA LEU A 310 -22.82 -26.73 10.01
C LEU A 310 -23.73 -27.98 10.10
N ALA A 311 -23.76 -28.83 9.09
CA ALA A 311 -24.35 -30.15 9.08
C ALA A 311 -23.27 -31.21 8.84
#